data_82be63069f00b4e213243a3e0b265624
#
_entry.id   82be63069f00b4e213243a3e0b265624
#
_cell.length_a   1.000
_cell.length_b   1.000
_cell.length_c   1.000
_cell.angle_alpha   90.00
_cell.angle_beta   90.00
_cell.angle_gamma   90.00
#
_symmetry.space_group_name_H-M   'P 1'
#
loop_
_entity.id
_entity.type
_entity.pdbx_description
1 polymer ?
#
loop_
_entity_poly.entity_id
_entity_poly.type
_entity_poly.pdbx_seq_one_letter_code
_entity_poly.pdbx_strand_id
1 'polypeptide(L)'
;MKTAQPAILATVPPVGRYVFFALTTGTTPDALRESLARLTPLVDGEQVLLAIGPQLVAALGAQVPGLREFPAMHGHGVDVPSTPAALCCWLRGDEKGDLLLQARVLEKALAPALHFHRAVDAFRYKLGE
;
A
#
# COMPACT_ATOMS: atom_id res chain seq x y z
N MET A 1 21.16 -7.26 -9.04
CA MET A 1 20.55 -5.93 -9.15
C MET A 1 19.05 -6.03 -8.85
N LYS A 2 18.60 -5.28 -7.91
CA LYS A 2 17.17 -5.26 -7.59
C LYS A 2 16.42 -4.47 -8.66
N THR A 3 15.44 -5.09 -9.26
CA THR A 3 14.55 -4.46 -10.23
C THR A 3 13.34 -3.87 -9.52
N ALA A 4 12.68 -2.92 -10.17
CA ALA A 4 11.39 -2.42 -9.71
C ALA A 4 10.36 -3.56 -9.66
N GLN A 5 9.28 -3.35 -8.92
CA GLN A 5 8.16 -4.29 -8.93
C GLN A 5 7.62 -4.38 -10.37
N PRO A 6 7.56 -5.57 -10.99
CA PRO A 6 7.30 -5.69 -12.42
C PRO A 6 5.99 -5.05 -12.89
N ALA A 7 4.97 -5.12 -12.06
CA ALA A 7 3.66 -4.60 -12.42
C ALA A 7 3.59 -3.08 -12.57
N ILE A 8 4.59 -2.34 -12.09
CA ILE A 8 4.62 -0.87 -12.27
C ILE A 8 4.68 -0.52 -13.76
N LEU A 9 5.32 -1.38 -14.56
CA LEU A 9 5.46 -1.20 -16.01
C LEU A 9 4.51 -2.08 -16.82
N ALA A 10 3.66 -2.86 -16.14
CA ALA A 10 2.73 -3.77 -16.81
C ALA A 10 1.46 -3.04 -17.25
N THR A 11 0.72 -3.69 -18.14
CA THR A 11 -0.58 -3.21 -18.59
C THR A 11 -1.55 -3.05 -17.41
N VAL A 12 -2.36 -2.00 -17.45
CA VAL A 12 -3.38 -1.75 -16.43
C VAL A 12 -4.33 -2.95 -16.33
N PRO A 13 -4.54 -3.51 -15.13
CA PRO A 13 -5.43 -4.66 -14.97
C PRO A 13 -6.91 -4.25 -15.10
N PRO A 14 -7.80 -5.22 -15.38
CA PRO A 14 -9.23 -4.93 -15.44
C PRO A 14 -9.79 -4.33 -14.15
N VAL A 15 -9.36 -4.82 -13.00
CA VAL A 15 -9.73 -4.28 -11.69
C VAL A 15 -8.51 -4.14 -10.79
N GLY A 16 -8.62 -3.22 -9.83
CA GLY A 16 -7.60 -2.99 -8.83
C GLY A 16 -8.24 -2.66 -7.48
N ARG A 17 -7.51 -2.91 -6.41
CA ARG A 17 -7.90 -2.51 -5.07
C ARG A 17 -6.68 -1.96 -4.35
N TYR A 18 -6.76 -0.72 -3.93
CA TYR A 18 -5.73 -0.07 -3.11
C TYR A 18 -6.17 -0.19 -1.66
N VAL A 19 -5.36 -0.86 -0.85
CA VAL A 19 -5.64 -1.06 0.57
C VAL A 19 -4.60 -0.31 1.39
N PHE A 20 -5.06 0.61 2.22
CA PHE A 20 -4.21 1.47 3.03
C PHE A 20 -4.24 1.01 4.47
N PHE A 21 -3.06 0.95 5.08
CA PHE A 21 -2.86 0.53 6.45
C PHE A 21 -2.23 1.63 7.28
N ALA A 22 -2.64 1.73 8.53
CA ALA A 22 -2.09 2.65 9.51
C ALA A 22 -1.34 1.88 10.60
N LEU A 23 -0.34 2.53 11.19
CA LEU A 23 0.35 1.97 12.35
C LEU A 23 -0.58 1.92 13.55
N THR A 24 -0.61 0.79 14.24
CA THR A 24 -1.33 0.66 15.50
C THR A 24 -0.60 1.44 16.59
N THR A 25 -1.34 2.26 17.33
CA THR A 25 -0.78 3.04 18.44
C THR A 25 -0.10 2.11 19.45
N GLY A 26 1.14 2.43 19.80
CA GLY A 26 1.91 1.65 20.77
C GLY A 26 2.60 0.41 20.20
N THR A 27 2.52 0.18 18.88
CA THR A 27 3.26 -0.93 18.29
C THR A 27 4.77 -0.74 18.45
N THR A 28 5.47 -1.85 18.68
CA THR A 28 6.92 -1.83 18.82
C THR A 28 7.60 -2.06 17.47
N PRO A 29 8.86 -1.62 17.30
CA PRO A 29 9.62 -1.93 16.07
C PRO A 29 9.71 -3.44 15.80
N ASP A 30 9.85 -4.27 16.83
CA ASP A 30 9.93 -5.71 16.66
C ASP A 30 8.59 -6.31 16.19
N ALA A 31 7.47 -5.89 16.77
CA ALA A 31 6.15 -6.30 16.32
C ALA A 31 5.89 -5.89 14.86
N LEU A 32 6.34 -4.70 14.49
CA LEU A 32 6.24 -4.20 13.12
C LEU A 32 7.07 -5.05 12.16
N ARG A 33 8.32 -5.38 12.53
CA ARG A 33 9.16 -6.26 11.72
C ARG A 33 8.56 -7.64 11.54
N GLU A 34 7.97 -8.21 12.58
CA GLU A 34 7.27 -9.50 12.49
C GLU A 34 6.09 -9.45 11.51
N SER A 35 5.29 -8.40 11.58
CA SER A 35 4.18 -8.20 10.63
C SER A 35 4.68 -8.07 9.20
N LEU A 36 5.74 -7.31 8.96
CA LEU A 36 6.32 -7.16 7.64
C LEU A 36 6.95 -8.46 7.13
N ALA A 37 7.52 -9.27 8.02
CA ALA A 37 8.04 -10.58 7.65
C ALA A 37 6.93 -11.53 7.18
N ARG A 38 5.74 -11.46 7.79
CA ARG A 38 4.57 -12.22 7.33
C ARG A 38 4.02 -11.69 6.01
N LEU A 39 4.14 -10.40 5.77
CA LEU A 39 3.68 -9.77 4.52
C LEU A 39 4.57 -10.13 3.33
N THR A 40 5.88 -10.18 3.53
CA THR A 40 6.87 -10.32 2.45
C THR A 40 6.55 -11.45 1.46
N PRO A 41 6.23 -12.69 1.88
CA PRO A 41 5.91 -13.76 0.93
C PRO A 41 4.60 -13.55 0.17
N LEU A 42 3.76 -12.62 0.59
CA LEU A 42 2.49 -12.31 -0.05
C LEU A 42 2.61 -11.21 -1.12
N VAL A 43 3.76 -10.55 -1.18
CA VAL A 43 4.02 -9.46 -2.13
C VAL A 43 4.93 -9.98 -3.24
N ASP A 44 4.36 -10.22 -4.41
CA ASP A 44 5.09 -10.72 -5.57
C ASP A 44 5.58 -9.62 -6.53
N GLY A 45 5.10 -8.40 -6.37
CA GLY A 45 5.40 -7.29 -7.26
C GLY A 45 4.66 -7.34 -8.59
N GLU A 46 3.79 -8.33 -8.79
CA GLU A 46 3.00 -8.52 -10.01
C GLU A 46 1.51 -8.36 -9.75
N GLN A 47 0.94 -9.18 -8.87
CA GLN A 47 -0.46 -9.09 -8.45
C GLN A 47 -0.63 -8.27 -7.19
N VAL A 48 0.39 -8.26 -6.34
CA VAL A 48 0.42 -7.44 -5.11
C VAL A 48 1.67 -6.57 -5.13
N LEU A 49 1.46 -5.26 -5.24
CA LEU A 49 2.52 -4.28 -5.11
C LEU A 49 2.46 -3.63 -3.74
N LEU A 50 3.62 -3.27 -3.25
CA LEU A 50 3.78 -2.64 -1.94
C LEU A 50 4.33 -1.23 -2.09
N ALA A 51 3.68 -0.27 -1.43
CA ALA A 51 4.19 1.07 -1.24
C ALA A 51 4.29 1.37 0.25
N ILE A 52 5.36 2.04 0.64
CA ILE A 52 5.62 2.38 2.04
C ILE A 52 5.68 3.89 2.21
N GLY A 53 5.20 4.37 3.34
CA GLY A 53 5.26 5.77 3.70
C GLY A 53 6.38 6.09 4.70
N PRO A 54 6.69 7.38 4.87
CA PRO A 54 7.75 7.80 5.79
C PRO A 54 7.49 7.42 7.25
N GLN A 55 6.22 7.33 7.66
CA GLN A 55 5.87 6.92 9.02
C GLN A 55 6.33 5.50 9.33
N LEU A 56 6.14 4.56 8.38
CA LEU A 56 6.59 3.18 8.53
C LEU A 56 8.11 3.10 8.64
N VAL A 57 8.80 3.81 7.77
CA VAL A 57 10.28 3.83 7.75
C VAL A 57 10.83 4.40 9.06
N ALA A 58 10.24 5.48 9.54
CA ALA A 58 10.62 6.08 10.83
C ALA A 58 10.38 5.13 12.01
N ALA A 59 9.24 4.42 12.01
CA ALA A 59 8.92 3.45 13.05
C ALA A 59 9.90 2.27 13.10
N LEU A 60 10.54 1.95 11.98
CA LEU A 60 11.61 0.94 11.89
C LEU A 60 12.98 1.48 12.26
N GLY A 61 13.12 2.78 12.55
CA GLY A 61 14.40 3.42 12.82
C GLY A 61 15.27 3.59 11.58
N ALA A 62 14.67 3.60 10.40
CA ALA A 62 15.38 3.72 9.13
C ALA A 62 15.07 5.06 8.45
N GLN A 63 15.81 5.36 7.38
CA GLN A 63 15.60 6.53 6.54
C GLN A 63 15.75 6.14 5.07
N VAL A 64 14.91 6.73 4.23
CA VAL A 64 15.02 6.63 2.78
C VAL A 64 15.17 8.05 2.24
N PRO A 65 16.30 8.39 1.60
CA PRO A 65 16.50 9.73 1.05
C PRO A 65 15.37 10.14 0.11
N GLY A 66 14.82 11.34 0.32
CA GLY A 66 13.74 11.86 -0.51
C GLY A 66 12.34 11.36 -0.17
N LEU A 67 12.20 10.35 0.68
CA LEU A 67 10.89 9.86 1.11
C LEU A 67 10.29 10.84 2.10
N ARG A 68 9.14 11.41 1.75
CA ARG A 68 8.41 12.39 2.56
C ARG A 68 6.91 12.28 2.30
N GLU A 69 6.12 12.84 3.21
CA GLU A 69 4.69 12.98 3.00
C GLU A 69 4.42 14.01 1.90
N PHE A 70 3.36 13.75 1.13
CA PHE A 70 2.86 14.73 0.17
C PHE A 70 2.27 15.90 0.95
N PRO A 71 2.73 17.14 0.72
CA PRO A 71 2.23 18.30 1.47
C PRO A 71 0.83 18.70 0.99
N ALA A 72 -0.01 19.15 1.92
CA ALA A 72 -1.26 19.81 1.55
C ALA A 72 -0.94 21.09 0.76
N MET A 73 -1.70 21.33 -0.31
CA MET A 73 -1.51 22.49 -1.18
C MET A 73 -2.82 23.23 -1.41
N HIS A 74 -2.73 24.54 -1.53
CA HIS A 74 -3.84 25.41 -1.80
C HIS A 74 -3.53 26.32 -2.98
N GLY A 75 -4.50 26.56 -3.85
CA GLY A 75 -4.33 27.49 -4.95
C GLY A 75 -5.59 27.63 -5.79
N HIS A 76 -5.88 28.87 -6.22
CA HIS A 76 -6.98 29.15 -7.14
C HIS A 76 -8.34 28.54 -6.74
N GLY A 77 -8.65 28.54 -5.44
CA GLY A 77 -9.91 28.00 -4.92
C GLY A 77 -9.94 26.46 -4.84
N VAL A 78 -8.80 25.79 -5.03
CA VAL A 78 -8.69 24.34 -4.93
C VAL A 78 -7.78 23.97 -3.76
N ASP A 79 -8.27 23.08 -2.92
CA ASP A 79 -7.51 22.52 -1.81
C ASP A 79 -7.16 21.06 -2.10
N VAL A 80 -5.88 20.75 -2.06
CA VAL A 80 -5.39 19.37 -2.18
C VAL A 80 -4.91 18.92 -0.80
N PRO A 81 -5.64 17.98 -0.17
CA PRO A 81 -5.27 17.52 1.17
C PRO A 81 -4.05 16.61 1.15
N SER A 82 -3.34 16.54 2.28
CA SER A 82 -2.37 15.49 2.55
C SER A 82 -3.10 14.32 3.21
N THR A 83 -2.96 13.13 2.63
CA THR A 83 -3.59 11.90 3.13
C THR A 83 -2.56 10.79 3.28
N PRO A 84 -1.56 10.95 4.17
CA PRO A 84 -0.49 9.97 4.30
C PRO A 84 -1.00 8.63 4.79
N ALA A 85 -0.29 7.56 4.40
CA ALA A 85 -0.51 6.21 4.91
C ALA A 85 0.83 5.58 5.25
N ALA A 86 0.84 4.70 6.24
CA ALA A 86 2.06 3.99 6.61
C ALA A 86 2.44 2.97 5.53
N LEU A 87 1.45 2.29 4.96
CA LEU A 87 1.65 1.24 3.98
C LEU A 87 0.43 1.15 3.07
N CYS A 88 0.68 0.89 1.80
CA CYS A 88 -0.37 0.63 0.82
C CYS A 88 -0.03 -0.62 0.03
N CYS A 89 -1.02 -1.50 -0.13
CA CYS A 89 -0.94 -2.62 -1.07
C CYS A 89 -1.85 -2.33 -2.25
N TRP A 90 -1.29 -2.43 -3.46
CA TRP A 90 -2.08 -2.37 -4.69
C TRP A 90 -2.29 -3.79 -5.19
N LEU A 91 -3.54 -4.24 -5.12
CA LEU A 91 -3.97 -5.54 -5.61
C LEU A 91 -4.47 -5.40 -7.03
N ARG A 92 -4.00 -6.26 -7.91
CA ARG A 92 -4.31 -6.26 -9.35
C ARG A 92 -4.91 -7.59 -9.74
N GLY A 93 -5.91 -7.58 -10.58
CA GLY A 93 -6.55 -8.83 -11.02
C GLY A 93 -7.69 -8.60 -11.97
N ASP A 94 -8.47 -9.66 -12.18
CA ASP A 94 -9.59 -9.70 -13.13
C ASP A 94 -10.95 -9.74 -12.41
N GLU A 95 -10.97 -10.12 -11.14
CA GLU A 95 -12.20 -10.34 -10.38
C GLU A 95 -12.12 -9.63 -9.02
N LYS A 96 -13.09 -8.76 -8.76
CA LYS A 96 -13.15 -7.98 -7.51
C LYS A 96 -13.22 -8.85 -6.26
N GLY A 97 -13.96 -9.95 -6.31
CA GLY A 97 -14.11 -10.86 -5.17
C GLY A 97 -12.78 -11.46 -4.74
N ASP A 98 -11.94 -11.83 -5.70
CA ASP A 98 -10.61 -12.37 -5.42
C ASP A 98 -9.73 -11.34 -4.73
N LEU A 99 -9.80 -10.08 -5.17
CA LEU A 99 -9.03 -8.99 -4.56
C LEU A 99 -9.51 -8.71 -3.13
N LEU A 100 -10.80 -8.80 -2.87
CA LEU A 100 -11.34 -8.64 -1.53
C LEU A 100 -10.84 -9.73 -0.58
N LEU A 101 -10.84 -10.99 -1.02
CA LEU A 101 -10.35 -12.10 -0.22
C LEU A 101 -8.84 -11.97 0.03
N GLN A 102 -8.09 -11.58 -0.99
CA GLN A 102 -6.65 -11.36 -0.86
C GLN A 102 -6.34 -10.20 0.10
N ALA A 103 -7.11 -9.13 0.05
CA ALA A 103 -6.98 -8.01 0.98
C ALA A 103 -7.14 -8.45 2.44
N ARG A 104 -8.05 -9.35 2.73
CA ARG A 104 -8.24 -9.93 4.07
C ARG A 104 -7.03 -10.74 4.53
N VAL A 105 -6.39 -11.47 3.63
CA VAL A 105 -5.17 -12.22 3.94
C VAL A 105 -4.05 -11.26 4.31
N LEU A 106 -3.89 -10.16 3.56
CA LEU A 106 -2.88 -9.13 3.85
C LEU A 106 -3.16 -8.44 5.19
N GLU A 107 -4.40 -8.09 5.45
CA GLU A 107 -4.83 -7.48 6.71
C GLU A 107 -4.49 -8.36 7.91
N LYS A 108 -4.76 -9.65 7.81
CA LYS A 108 -4.44 -10.61 8.85
C LYS A 108 -2.92 -10.75 9.07
N ALA A 109 -2.14 -10.75 7.99
CA ALA A 109 -0.68 -10.84 8.08
C ALA A 109 -0.07 -9.62 8.77
N LEU A 110 -0.66 -8.44 8.58
CA LEU A 110 -0.15 -7.17 9.12
C LEU A 110 -0.61 -6.90 10.55
N ALA A 111 -1.68 -7.55 11.03
CA ALA A 111 -2.14 -7.39 12.40
C ALA A 111 -1.15 -8.02 13.40
N PRO A 112 -1.03 -7.47 14.62
CA PRO A 112 -1.67 -6.28 15.13
C PRO A 112 -0.90 -4.97 14.87
N ALA A 113 0.31 -5.02 14.32
CA ALA A 113 1.19 -3.85 14.20
C ALA A 113 0.63 -2.78 13.25
N LEU A 114 -0.04 -3.22 12.19
CA LEU A 114 -0.74 -2.36 11.25
C LEU A 114 -2.20 -2.80 11.17
N HIS A 115 -3.09 -1.84 10.99
CA HIS A 115 -4.52 -2.12 10.84
C HIS A 115 -5.07 -1.46 9.58
N PHE A 116 -6.13 -2.05 9.06
CA PHE A 116 -6.86 -1.51 7.93
C PHE A 116 -7.33 -0.08 8.22
N HIS A 117 -7.06 0.81 7.28
CA HIS A 117 -7.50 2.20 7.35
C HIS A 117 -8.61 2.48 6.34
N ARG A 118 -8.34 2.22 5.06
CA ARG A 118 -9.31 2.39 3.99
C ARG A 118 -8.93 1.56 2.78
N ALA A 119 -9.90 1.36 1.89
CA ALA A 119 -9.65 0.75 0.59
C ALA A 119 -10.35 1.56 -0.51
N VAL A 120 -9.73 1.53 -1.69
CA VAL A 120 -10.29 2.15 -2.89
C VAL A 120 -10.30 1.12 -3.98
N ASP A 121 -11.49 0.83 -4.51
CA ASP A 121 -11.64 -0.04 -5.67
C ASP A 121 -11.49 0.77 -6.95
N ALA A 122 -10.78 0.21 -7.90
CA ALA A 122 -10.53 0.80 -9.20
C ALA A 122 -10.85 -0.20 -10.31
N PHE A 123 -11.11 0.32 -11.48
CA PHE A 123 -11.36 -0.51 -12.66
C PHE A 123 -10.82 0.20 -13.90
N ARG A 124 -10.50 -0.59 -14.91
CA ARG A 124 -10.10 -0.06 -16.20
C ARG A 124 -11.36 0.25 -17.02
N TYR A 125 -11.46 1.48 -17.46
CA TYR A 125 -12.53 1.88 -18.39
C TYR A 125 -12.16 1.42 -19.80
N LYS A 126 -13.00 0.61 -20.39
CA LYS A 126 -12.78 0.01 -21.72
C LYS A 126 -11.43 -0.70 -21.87
N LEU A 127 -11.13 -1.18 -23.07
CA LEU A 127 -9.87 -1.86 -23.37
C LEU A 127 -8.81 -0.85 -23.81
N GLY A 128 -8.08 -0.29 -22.84
CA GLY A 128 -6.87 0.48 -23.15
C GLY A 128 -7.07 1.96 -23.46
N GLU A 129 -8.19 2.55 -23.08
CA GLU A 129 -8.42 4.00 -23.09
C GLU A 129 -8.35 4.61 -21.70
#